data_d28b9b6a05aab6e34fddd1b73323e559
#
_entry.id   d28b9b6a05aab6e34fddd1b73323e559
#
_cell.length_a   1.000
_cell.length_b   1.000
_cell.length_c   1.000
_cell.angle_alpha   90.00
_cell.angle_beta   90.00
_cell.angle_gamma   90.00
#
_symmetry.space_group_name_H-M   'P 1'
#
loop_
_entity.id
_entity.type
_entity.pdbx_description
1 polymer ?
#
loop_
_entity_poly.entity_id
_entity_poly.type
_entity_poly.pdbx_seq_one_letter_code
_entity_poly.pdbx_strand_id
1 'polypeptide(L)'
;MEKNYKTKKEKMKNEKTAGNAVVFENPEFGKIRTLTDEDGEPLFCAKDVCDVLGYKKSYDAVKQLVNQLDTAKRGSKVPGSLRKDGTSSERFQQMLFVNESGFYALVLGSKLPTAVKFKNWVTSEVLPQIRKTGGYIPVQQGESDEETIRHAEEILRATLKEKENLLKNQQVQIDQQ
;
A
#
# COMPACT_ATOMS: atom_id res chain seq x y z
N MET A 1 -35.76 -10.19 12.28
CA MET A 1 -34.59 -10.79 13.00
C MET A 1 -33.32 -10.96 12.14
N GLU A 2 -33.35 -10.71 10.83
CA GLU A 2 -32.17 -10.89 9.93
C GLU A 2 -31.15 -9.73 9.94
N LYS A 3 -31.53 -8.52 10.31
CA LYS A 3 -30.61 -7.34 10.31
C LYS A 3 -29.48 -7.43 11.35
N ASN A 4 -29.66 -8.18 12.45
CA ASN A 4 -28.67 -8.26 13.53
C ASN A 4 -27.54 -9.30 13.25
N TYR A 5 -27.77 -10.28 12.38
CA TYR A 5 -26.76 -11.28 12.04
C TYR A 5 -25.72 -10.78 11.03
N LYS A 6 -26.10 -9.92 10.08
CA LYS A 6 -25.17 -9.30 9.13
C LYS A 6 -24.17 -8.37 9.80
N THR A 7 -24.62 -7.53 10.73
CA THR A 7 -23.75 -6.60 11.47
C THR A 7 -22.74 -7.31 12.37
N LYS A 8 -23.12 -8.47 12.93
CA LYS A 8 -22.20 -9.26 13.78
C LYS A 8 -21.16 -10.00 12.97
N LYS A 9 -21.52 -10.52 11.77
CA LYS A 9 -20.59 -11.18 10.84
C LYS A 9 -19.60 -10.19 10.20
N GLU A 10 -20.02 -8.98 9.88
CA GLU A 10 -19.15 -7.91 9.40
C GLU A 10 -18.23 -7.37 10.51
N LYS A 11 -18.72 -7.23 11.77
CA LYS A 11 -17.86 -6.94 12.91
C LYS A 11 -16.83 -8.03 13.20
N MET A 12 -17.21 -9.30 13.07
CA MET A 12 -16.28 -10.42 13.30
C MET A 12 -15.24 -10.58 12.18
N LYS A 13 -15.54 -10.16 10.93
CA LYS A 13 -14.55 -10.10 9.84
C LYS A 13 -13.49 -9.01 10.06
N ASN A 14 -13.86 -7.91 10.72
CA ASN A 14 -12.94 -6.80 11.01
C ASN A 14 -12.01 -7.03 12.23
N GLU A 15 -12.23 -8.07 13.04
CA GLU A 15 -11.44 -8.34 14.24
C GLU A 15 -10.34 -9.39 14.06
N LYS A 16 -10.25 -10.07 12.90
CA LYS A 16 -9.39 -11.26 12.74
C LYS A 16 -8.08 -11.08 11.96
N THR A 17 -7.71 -9.89 11.54
CA THR A 17 -6.38 -9.71 10.89
C THR A 17 -5.51 -8.76 11.70
N ALA A 18 -5.06 -9.23 12.86
CA ALA A 18 -3.92 -8.64 13.54
C ALA A 18 -2.65 -9.12 12.84
N GLY A 19 -2.34 -8.56 11.70
CA GLY A 19 -1.04 -8.73 11.07
C GLY A 19 0.03 -8.01 11.90
N ASN A 20 1.18 -8.63 12.10
CA ASN A 20 2.35 -7.88 12.59
C ASN A 20 2.71 -6.86 11.50
N ALA A 21 2.58 -5.56 11.81
CA ALA A 21 2.99 -4.53 10.88
C ALA A 21 4.50 -4.66 10.62
N VAL A 22 4.86 -4.76 9.36
CA VAL A 22 6.25 -4.68 8.91
C VAL A 22 6.61 -3.22 8.72
N VAL A 23 7.79 -2.81 9.15
CA VAL A 23 8.28 -1.44 8.93
C VAL A 23 9.02 -1.42 7.61
N PHE A 24 8.46 -0.74 6.62
CA PHE A 24 9.17 -0.39 5.40
C PHE A 24 10.03 0.85 5.67
N GLU A 25 11.32 0.74 5.45
CA GLU A 25 12.28 1.82 5.65
C GLU A 25 12.87 2.23 4.30
N ASN A 26 12.68 3.48 3.94
CA ASN A 26 13.25 4.08 2.75
C ASN A 26 14.07 5.32 3.13
N PRO A 27 15.31 5.49 2.59
CA PRO A 27 16.17 6.64 2.92
C PRO A 27 15.54 8.00 2.63
N GLU A 28 14.66 8.10 1.63
CA GLU A 28 14.00 9.36 1.24
C GLU A 28 12.67 9.58 1.98
N PHE A 29 11.93 8.49 2.27
CA PHE A 29 10.59 8.55 2.84
C PHE A 29 10.51 8.11 4.31
N GLY A 30 11.65 7.71 4.93
CA GLY A 30 11.66 7.29 6.32
C GLY A 30 10.98 5.94 6.56
N LYS A 31 10.33 5.80 7.72
CA LYS A 31 9.73 4.54 8.19
C LYS A 31 8.21 4.58 8.06
N ILE A 32 7.66 3.64 7.30
CA ILE A 32 6.22 3.47 7.12
C ILE A 32 5.83 2.06 7.55
N ARG A 33 4.88 1.94 8.45
CA ARG A 33 4.32 0.64 8.84
C ARG A 33 3.41 0.14 7.74
N THR A 34 3.61 -1.11 7.35
CA THR A 34 2.82 -1.78 6.32
C THR A 34 2.20 -3.07 6.85
N LEU A 35 1.09 -3.45 6.31
CA LEU A 35 0.44 -4.74 6.47
C LEU A 35 0.20 -5.33 5.09
N THR A 36 -0.03 -6.62 5.03
CA THR A 36 -0.54 -7.29 3.84
C THR A 36 -1.99 -7.65 4.10
N ASP A 37 -2.89 -7.39 3.16
CA ASP A 37 -4.28 -7.77 3.28
C ASP A 37 -4.52 -9.26 2.96
N GLU A 38 -5.80 -9.68 2.88
CA GLU A 38 -6.19 -11.07 2.62
C GLU A 38 -5.87 -11.51 1.17
N ASP A 39 -5.76 -10.55 0.25
CA ASP A 39 -5.47 -10.75 -1.17
C ASP A 39 -3.96 -10.68 -1.48
N GLY A 40 -3.14 -10.38 -0.46
CA GLY A 40 -1.69 -10.24 -0.59
C GLY A 40 -1.24 -8.80 -0.92
N GLU A 41 -2.18 -7.85 -1.02
CA GLU A 41 -1.91 -6.47 -1.38
C GLU A 41 -1.38 -5.64 -0.19
N PRO A 42 -0.49 -4.67 -0.43
CA PRO A 42 0.09 -3.87 0.63
C PRO A 42 -0.90 -2.81 1.16
N LEU A 43 -0.93 -2.68 2.47
CA LEU A 43 -1.64 -1.64 3.19
C LEU A 43 -0.64 -0.76 3.95
N PHE A 44 -0.69 0.54 3.78
CA PHE A 44 0.22 1.52 4.36
C PHE A 44 -0.45 2.27 5.51
N CYS A 45 0.25 2.44 6.64
CA CYS A 45 -0.27 3.23 7.76
C CYS A 45 -0.45 4.69 7.34
N ALA A 46 -1.70 5.13 7.25
CA ALA A 46 -2.06 6.46 6.75
C ALA A 46 -1.39 7.61 7.54
N LYS A 47 -1.22 7.43 8.86
CA LYS A 47 -0.54 8.42 9.69
C LYS A 47 0.93 8.53 9.31
N ASP A 48 1.64 7.41 9.16
CA ASP A 48 3.08 7.41 8.85
C ASP A 48 3.33 8.02 7.46
N VAL A 49 2.51 7.65 6.47
CA VAL A 49 2.53 8.24 5.12
C VAL A 49 2.33 9.75 5.18
N CYS A 50 1.32 10.22 5.93
CA CYS A 50 1.05 11.64 6.06
C CYS A 50 2.17 12.40 6.79
N ASP A 51 2.77 11.81 7.82
CA ASP A 51 3.88 12.41 8.58
C ASP A 51 5.10 12.59 7.64
N VAL A 52 5.44 11.56 6.86
CA VAL A 52 6.51 11.60 5.85
C VAL A 52 6.23 12.62 4.73
N LEU A 53 4.99 12.72 4.29
CA LEU A 53 4.57 13.67 3.26
C LEU A 53 4.30 15.08 3.78
N GLY A 54 4.62 15.36 5.05
CA GLY A 54 4.54 16.69 5.65
C GLY A 54 3.13 17.22 5.89
N TYR A 55 2.13 16.36 5.93
CA TYR A 55 0.77 16.76 6.28
C TYR A 55 0.65 17.04 7.77
N LYS A 56 0.22 18.24 8.13
CA LYS A 56 0.04 18.65 9.54
C LYS A 56 -1.06 17.88 10.26
N LYS A 57 -2.10 17.45 9.51
CA LYS A 57 -3.27 16.72 10.04
C LYS A 57 -3.56 15.53 9.14
N SER A 58 -3.09 14.37 9.51
CA SER A 58 -3.25 13.14 8.73
C SER A 58 -4.70 12.76 8.46
N TYR A 59 -5.58 12.95 9.46
CA TYR A 59 -7.01 12.66 9.30
C TYR A 59 -7.66 13.52 8.22
N ASP A 60 -7.40 14.83 8.21
CA ASP A 60 -7.97 15.77 7.23
C ASP A 60 -7.43 15.48 5.83
N ALA A 61 -6.13 15.18 5.70
CA ALA A 61 -5.51 14.82 4.43
C ALA A 61 -6.13 13.56 3.83
N VAL A 62 -6.27 12.50 4.63
CA VAL A 62 -6.91 11.25 4.18
C VAL A 62 -8.35 11.49 3.76
N LYS A 63 -9.13 12.23 4.58
CA LYS A 63 -10.53 12.53 4.28
C LYS A 63 -10.73 13.33 2.99
N GLN A 64 -9.78 14.20 2.66
CA GLN A 64 -9.87 15.07 1.47
C GLN A 64 -9.35 14.41 0.20
N LEU A 65 -8.31 13.58 0.29
CA LEU A 65 -7.54 13.11 -0.86
C LEU A 65 -7.80 11.64 -1.18
N VAL A 66 -8.18 10.83 -0.19
CA VAL A 66 -8.32 9.38 -0.33
C VAL A 66 -9.78 8.98 -0.42
N ASN A 67 -10.11 8.12 -1.38
CA ASN A 67 -11.44 7.54 -1.44
C ASN A 67 -11.67 6.67 -0.20
N GLN A 68 -12.89 6.66 0.33
CA GLN A 68 -13.25 5.87 1.50
C GLN A 68 -13.07 4.35 1.28
N LEU A 69 -13.23 3.89 0.04
CA LEU A 69 -12.99 2.50 -0.37
C LEU A 69 -11.51 2.08 -0.32
N ASP A 70 -10.60 3.06 -0.40
CA ASP A 70 -9.15 2.87 -0.33
C ASP A 70 -8.62 2.90 1.10
N THR A 71 -9.51 2.93 2.10
CA THR A 71 -9.14 2.98 3.52
C THR A 71 -9.58 1.73 4.27
N ALA A 72 -8.74 1.26 5.19
CA ALA A 72 -9.03 0.14 6.07
C ALA A 72 -8.62 0.45 7.52
N LYS A 73 -9.51 0.15 8.48
CA LYS A 73 -9.13 0.18 9.90
C LYS A 73 -8.60 -1.20 10.29
N ARG A 74 -7.38 -1.25 10.80
CA ARG A 74 -6.73 -2.48 11.26
C ARG A 74 -6.14 -2.27 12.64
N GLY A 75 -6.23 -3.30 13.48
CA GLY A 75 -5.54 -3.34 14.75
C GLY A 75 -4.07 -3.70 14.53
N SER A 76 -3.17 -2.97 15.14
CA SER A 76 -1.73 -3.28 15.13
C SER A 76 -1.17 -3.22 16.53
N LYS A 77 -0.18 -4.07 16.79
CA LYS A 77 0.60 -4.02 18.01
C LYS A 77 1.55 -2.83 17.95
N VAL A 78 1.49 -1.99 18.96
CA VAL A 78 2.39 -0.85 19.13
C VAL A 78 3.10 -0.94 20.47
N PRO A 79 4.33 -0.43 20.56
CA PRO A 79 5.01 -0.34 21.85
C PRO A 79 4.16 0.44 22.85
N GLY A 80 3.92 -0.15 23.99
CA GLY A 80 3.26 0.51 25.11
C GLY A 80 4.25 1.29 25.97
N SER A 81 3.78 1.74 27.14
CA SER A 81 4.63 2.44 28.10
C SER A 81 5.71 1.50 28.65
N LEU A 82 6.94 2.02 28.81
CA LEU A 82 8.01 1.34 29.51
C LEU A 82 7.58 1.11 30.98
N ARG A 83 7.68 -0.14 31.41
CA ARG A 83 7.49 -0.50 32.81
C ARG A 83 8.72 -0.12 33.62
N LYS A 84 8.58 -0.05 34.96
CA LYS A 84 9.70 0.26 35.87
C LYS A 84 10.84 -0.77 35.81
N ASP A 85 10.59 -1.98 35.32
CA ASP A 85 11.53 -3.07 35.10
C ASP A 85 12.29 -2.98 33.76
N GLY A 86 12.05 -1.93 32.96
CA GLY A 86 12.66 -1.74 31.64
C GLY A 86 11.97 -2.52 30.49
N THR A 87 10.95 -3.30 30.82
CA THR A 87 10.17 -4.01 29.77
C THR A 87 9.11 -3.10 29.15
N SER A 88 8.92 -3.20 27.83
CA SER A 88 7.83 -2.52 27.12
C SER A 88 6.61 -3.46 27.05
N SER A 89 5.45 -2.96 27.47
CA SER A 89 4.21 -3.67 27.20
C SER A 89 3.78 -3.40 25.78
N GLU A 90 3.39 -4.43 25.05
CA GLU A 90 2.68 -4.25 23.77
C GLU A 90 1.23 -3.87 24.05
N ARG A 91 0.71 -2.90 23.33
CA ARG A 91 -0.71 -2.57 23.35
C ARG A 91 -1.29 -2.68 21.93
N PHE A 92 -2.53 -3.09 21.87
CA PHE A 92 -3.27 -3.14 20.62
C PHE A 92 -3.89 -1.76 20.33
N GLN A 93 -3.62 -1.21 19.16
CA GLN A 93 -4.17 0.08 18.75
C GLN A 93 -4.81 -0.04 17.37
N GLN A 94 -6.04 0.46 17.24
CA GLN A 94 -6.70 0.62 15.95
C GLN A 94 -6.05 1.77 15.18
N MET A 95 -5.61 1.49 13.97
CA MET A 95 -5.00 2.47 13.07
C MET A 95 -5.69 2.46 11.72
N LEU A 96 -5.63 3.59 11.03
CA LEU A 96 -6.11 3.72 9.67
C LEU A 96 -4.98 3.36 8.71
N PHE A 97 -5.27 2.49 7.77
CA PHE A 97 -4.41 2.12 6.67
C PHE A 97 -5.05 2.55 5.35
N VAL A 98 -4.23 2.74 4.35
CA VAL A 98 -4.64 2.99 2.97
C VAL A 98 -4.01 1.92 2.09
N ASN A 99 -4.71 1.52 1.02
CA ASN A 99 -4.15 0.67 -0.02
C ASN A 99 -3.21 1.49 -0.94
N GLU A 100 -2.70 0.88 -1.99
CA GLU A 100 -1.78 1.52 -2.93
C GLU A 100 -2.41 2.73 -3.63
N SER A 101 -3.67 2.66 -4.03
CA SER A 101 -4.41 3.79 -4.62
C SER A 101 -4.48 4.98 -3.66
N GLY A 102 -4.85 4.74 -2.40
CA GLY A 102 -4.89 5.76 -1.36
C GLY A 102 -3.51 6.34 -1.03
N PHE A 103 -2.46 5.51 -1.06
CA PHE A 103 -1.08 5.95 -0.91
C PHE A 103 -0.68 6.92 -2.03
N TYR A 104 -0.93 6.56 -3.30
CA TYR A 104 -0.66 7.46 -4.43
C TYR A 104 -1.47 8.75 -4.37
N ALA A 105 -2.73 8.70 -3.95
CA ALA A 105 -3.55 9.90 -3.77
C ALA A 105 -2.91 10.88 -2.76
N LEU A 106 -2.37 10.38 -1.65
CA LEU A 106 -1.64 11.20 -0.68
C LEU A 106 -0.33 11.75 -1.25
N VAL A 107 0.45 10.95 -1.97
CA VAL A 107 1.72 11.38 -2.59
C VAL A 107 1.45 12.47 -3.62
N LEU A 108 0.49 12.27 -4.52
CA LEU A 108 0.17 13.23 -5.58
C LEU A 108 -0.44 14.54 -5.04
N GLY A 109 -1.10 14.50 -3.89
CA GLY A 109 -1.63 15.67 -3.19
C GLY A 109 -0.61 16.44 -2.35
N SER A 110 0.57 15.88 -2.09
CA SER A 110 1.59 16.49 -1.25
C SER A 110 2.29 17.67 -1.97
N LYS A 111 2.66 18.66 -1.16
CA LYS A 111 3.43 19.84 -1.61
C LYS A 111 4.93 19.73 -1.30
N LEU A 112 5.37 18.63 -0.72
CA LEU A 112 6.81 18.43 -0.47
C LEU A 112 7.59 18.35 -1.78
N PRO A 113 8.79 18.93 -1.84
CA PRO A 113 9.61 18.94 -3.06
C PRO A 113 9.86 17.53 -3.65
N THR A 114 10.07 16.51 -2.79
CA THR A 114 10.25 15.12 -3.20
C THR A 114 8.99 14.55 -3.83
N ALA A 115 7.83 14.76 -3.21
CA ALA A 115 6.55 14.32 -3.77
C ALA A 115 6.19 15.06 -5.07
N VAL A 116 6.52 16.35 -5.18
CA VAL A 116 6.34 17.11 -6.43
C VAL A 116 7.24 16.57 -7.54
N LYS A 117 8.50 16.21 -7.26
CA LYS A 117 9.38 15.55 -8.24
C LYS A 117 8.79 14.23 -8.72
N PHE A 118 8.34 13.37 -7.79
CA PHE A 118 7.67 12.11 -8.11
C PHE A 118 6.42 12.33 -8.98
N LYS A 119 5.54 13.26 -8.59
CA LYS A 119 4.37 13.63 -9.38
C LYS A 119 4.74 14.04 -10.80
N ASN A 120 5.71 14.95 -10.95
CA ASN A 120 6.14 15.43 -12.26
C ASN A 120 6.69 14.29 -13.11
N TRP A 121 7.53 13.42 -12.55
CA TRP A 121 8.07 12.26 -13.23
C TRP A 121 6.95 11.31 -13.70
N VAL A 122 6.02 10.94 -12.82
CA VAL A 122 4.89 10.08 -13.18
C VAL A 122 4.05 10.69 -14.30
N THR A 123 3.74 11.99 -14.22
CA THR A 123 2.83 12.64 -15.19
C THR A 123 3.51 13.02 -16.51
N SER A 124 4.82 13.30 -16.52
CA SER A 124 5.54 13.71 -17.72
C SER A 124 6.21 12.56 -18.46
N GLU A 125 6.49 11.44 -17.79
CA GLU A 125 7.25 10.32 -18.36
C GLU A 125 6.45 9.02 -18.28
N VAL A 126 6.13 8.53 -17.06
CA VAL A 126 5.54 7.20 -16.86
C VAL A 126 4.18 7.05 -17.54
N LEU A 127 3.22 7.90 -17.20
CA LEU A 127 1.87 7.82 -17.75
C LEU A 127 1.83 8.05 -19.27
N PRO A 128 2.56 9.05 -19.85
CA PRO A 128 2.64 9.19 -21.29
C PRO A 128 3.25 7.99 -22.00
N GLN A 129 4.26 7.34 -21.42
CA GLN A 129 4.86 6.12 -21.98
C GLN A 129 3.85 4.98 -21.97
N ILE A 130 3.21 4.69 -20.83
CA ILE A 130 2.17 3.66 -20.72
C ILE A 130 1.06 3.90 -21.75
N ARG A 131 0.60 5.13 -21.92
CA ARG A 131 -0.44 5.46 -22.89
C ARG A 131 0.00 5.19 -24.35
N LYS A 132 1.27 5.43 -24.68
CA LYS A 132 1.81 5.26 -26.05
C LYS A 132 2.14 3.81 -26.38
N THR A 133 2.70 3.06 -25.43
CA THR A 133 3.32 1.74 -25.65
C THR A 133 2.61 0.60 -24.94
N GLY A 134 1.66 0.90 -24.05
CA GLY A 134 0.97 -0.11 -23.24
C GLY A 134 1.71 -0.51 -21.96
N GLY A 135 2.95 -0.04 -21.75
CA GLY A 135 3.74 -0.35 -20.54
C GLY A 135 4.80 0.70 -20.26
N TYR A 136 5.41 0.62 -19.08
CA TYR A 136 6.57 1.42 -18.70
C TYR A 136 7.77 0.49 -18.43
N ILE A 137 8.86 0.72 -19.16
CA ILE A 137 10.14 0.04 -18.98
C ILE A 137 11.11 1.10 -18.46
N PRO A 138 11.53 1.01 -17.18
CA PRO A 138 12.50 1.96 -16.64
C PRO A 138 13.85 1.74 -17.34
N VAL A 139 14.42 2.80 -17.93
CA VAL A 139 15.76 2.81 -18.52
C VAL A 139 16.70 3.55 -17.58
N GLN A 140 17.80 2.93 -17.17
CA GLN A 140 18.80 3.55 -16.32
C GLN A 140 19.83 4.31 -17.17
N GLN A 141 20.32 5.40 -16.62
CA GLN A 141 21.30 6.23 -17.32
C GLN A 141 22.62 5.46 -17.52
N GLY A 142 23.01 5.23 -18.78
CA GLY A 142 24.20 4.43 -19.12
C GLY A 142 23.96 2.95 -19.36
N GLU A 143 22.70 2.49 -19.28
CA GLU A 143 22.30 1.12 -19.60
C GLU A 143 22.37 0.88 -21.12
N SER A 144 22.88 -0.27 -21.52
CA SER A 144 22.91 -0.68 -22.93
C SER A 144 21.52 -1.15 -23.41
N ASP A 145 21.33 -1.17 -24.73
CA ASP A 145 20.08 -1.66 -25.33
C ASP A 145 19.80 -3.13 -24.94
N GLU A 146 20.85 -3.97 -24.84
CA GLU A 146 20.72 -5.36 -24.42
C GLU A 146 20.26 -5.48 -22.95
N GLU A 147 20.77 -4.64 -22.08
CA GLU A 147 20.37 -4.60 -20.67
C GLU A 147 18.91 -4.14 -20.54
N THR A 148 18.51 -3.12 -21.28
CA THR A 148 17.12 -2.64 -21.33
C THR A 148 16.16 -3.73 -21.82
N ILE A 149 16.54 -4.47 -22.88
CA ILE A 149 15.75 -5.60 -23.42
C ILE A 149 15.61 -6.69 -22.35
N ARG A 150 16.69 -7.06 -21.67
CA ARG A 150 16.66 -8.08 -20.60
C ARG A 150 15.75 -7.68 -19.47
N HIS A 151 15.80 -6.43 -18.99
CA HIS A 151 14.89 -5.93 -17.96
C HIS A 151 13.43 -5.97 -18.42
N ALA A 152 13.16 -5.59 -19.67
CA ALA A 152 11.82 -5.68 -20.24
C ALA A 152 11.29 -7.12 -20.26
N GLU A 153 12.14 -8.10 -20.64
CA GLU A 153 11.78 -9.52 -20.62
C GLU A 153 11.50 -10.02 -19.20
N GLU A 154 12.29 -9.61 -18.21
CA GLU A 154 12.08 -9.97 -16.80
C GLU A 154 10.74 -9.45 -16.28
N ILE A 155 10.42 -8.18 -16.56
CA ILE A 155 9.14 -7.57 -16.20
C ILE A 155 7.98 -8.32 -16.87
N LEU A 156 8.09 -8.63 -18.16
CA LEU A 156 7.06 -9.36 -18.89
C LEU A 156 6.83 -10.77 -18.31
N ARG A 157 7.89 -11.49 -18.01
CA ARG A 157 7.83 -12.83 -17.41
C ARG A 157 7.18 -12.78 -16.00
N ALA A 158 7.55 -11.79 -15.18
CA ALA A 158 6.95 -11.60 -13.88
C ALA A 158 5.43 -11.34 -13.99
N THR A 159 5.03 -10.43 -14.88
CA THR A 159 3.61 -10.09 -15.13
C THR A 159 2.80 -11.29 -15.63
N LEU A 160 3.37 -12.11 -16.53
CA LEU A 160 2.71 -13.32 -17.02
C LEU A 160 2.51 -14.35 -15.90
N LYS A 161 3.53 -14.54 -15.05
CA LYS A 161 3.45 -15.46 -13.91
C LYS A 161 2.39 -15.02 -12.90
N GLU A 162 2.31 -13.72 -12.61
CA GLU A 162 1.28 -13.16 -11.73
C GLU A 162 -0.13 -13.39 -12.30
N LYS A 163 -0.32 -13.11 -13.60
CA LYS A 163 -1.58 -13.36 -14.30
C LYS A 163 -1.99 -14.84 -14.28
N GLU A 164 -1.04 -15.75 -14.47
CA GLU A 164 -1.30 -17.20 -14.36
C GLU A 164 -1.73 -17.60 -12.96
N ASN A 165 -1.08 -17.05 -11.91
CA ASN A 165 -1.46 -17.29 -10.53
C ASN A 165 -2.88 -16.76 -10.22
N LEU A 166 -3.19 -15.57 -10.72
CA LEU A 166 -4.53 -14.98 -10.56
C LEU A 166 -5.61 -15.85 -11.22
N LEU A 167 -5.36 -16.31 -12.45
CA LEU A 167 -6.28 -17.21 -13.16
C LEU A 167 -6.47 -18.55 -12.42
N LYS A 168 -5.40 -19.13 -11.87
CA LYS A 168 -5.49 -20.35 -11.06
C LYS A 168 -6.33 -20.14 -9.80
N ASN A 169 -6.13 -19.02 -9.12
CA ASN A 169 -6.90 -18.69 -7.92
C ASN A 169 -8.40 -18.48 -8.24
N GLN A 170 -8.71 -17.83 -9.35
CA GLN A 170 -10.09 -17.68 -9.82
C GLN A 170 -10.73 -19.03 -10.16
N GLN A 171 -9.99 -19.92 -10.82
CA GLN A 171 -10.49 -21.25 -11.15
C GLN A 171 -10.81 -22.07 -9.87
N VAL A 172 -9.91 -22.04 -8.89
CA VAL A 172 -10.15 -22.72 -7.59
C VAL A 172 -11.38 -22.16 -6.89
N GLN A 173 -11.65 -20.86 -6.96
CA GLN A 173 -12.86 -20.27 -6.37
C GLN A 173 -14.14 -20.71 -7.09
N ILE A 174 -14.10 -20.89 -8.41
CA ILE A 174 -15.24 -21.37 -9.21
C ILE A 174 -15.53 -22.84 -8.87
N ASP A 175 -14.48 -23.66 -8.75
CA ASP A 175 -14.62 -25.11 -8.48
C ASP A 175 -15.11 -25.40 -7.04
N GLN A 176 -15.09 -24.41 -6.14
CA GLN A 176 -15.58 -24.51 -4.75
C GLN A 176 -17.03 -24.01 -4.57
N GLN A 177 -17.68 -23.50 -5.62
CA GLN A 177 -19.09 -23.06 -5.62
C GLN A 177 -20.03 -24.14 -6.16
#